data_51add2683cee17baea4d2be04476a911
#
_entry.id   51add2683cee17baea4d2be04476a911
#
_cell.length_a   1.000
_cell.length_b   1.000
_cell.length_c   1.000
_cell.angle_alpha   90.00
_cell.angle_beta   90.00
_cell.angle_gamma   90.00
#
_symmetry.space_group_name_H-M   'P 1'
#
loop_
_entity.id
_entity.type
_entity.pdbx_description
1 polymer ?
#
loop_
_entity_poly.entity_id
_entity_poly.type
_entity_poly.pdbx_seq_one_letter_code
_entity_poly.pdbx_strand_id
1 'polypeptide(L)'
;MKKLLISAAIVAGAAFGISGQAQAACGEFQMSDMNWPSATLMANVDKIILEEGYGCKIELIPGATTATFATMNEKGEPHVAAELWTNAVSVELEKAMGEGRLHSAVRGPITELGEGWWVTPGTLKRHPEFKTVLDILERPDLFPDKEDPSKGAFIGCPAGWGCQLSNQQLF
;
A
#
# COMPACT_ATOMS: atom_id res chain seq x y z
N MET A 1 28.88 46.05 71.15
CA MET A 1 28.56 44.70 70.62
C MET A 1 27.31 44.81 69.76
N LYS A 2 27.54 44.91 68.44
CA LYS A 2 26.43 45.09 67.47
C LYS A 2 26.11 43.71 66.88
N LYS A 3 24.85 43.30 67.10
CA LYS A 3 24.32 42.07 66.48
C LYS A 3 23.84 42.39 65.08
N LEU A 4 24.50 41.78 64.07
CA LEU A 4 24.04 41.78 62.66
C LEU A 4 22.95 40.73 62.50
N LEU A 5 21.76 41.10 62.12
CA LEU A 5 20.70 40.22 61.70
C LEU A 5 20.80 40.12 60.19
N ILE A 6 21.12 38.93 59.68
CA ILE A 6 21.12 38.61 58.27
C ILE A 6 19.76 38.02 57.92
N SER A 7 18.96 38.79 57.17
CA SER A 7 17.67 38.34 56.62
C SER A 7 17.98 37.54 55.34
N ALA A 8 17.71 36.25 55.37
CA ALA A 8 17.75 35.38 54.17
C ALA A 8 16.45 35.55 53.43
N ALA A 9 16.50 36.15 52.23
CA ALA A 9 15.41 36.22 51.30
C ALA A 9 15.39 34.90 50.50
N ILE A 10 14.36 34.07 50.71
CA ILE A 10 14.10 32.87 49.91
C ILE A 10 13.42 33.31 48.60
N VAL A 11 14.14 33.33 47.53
CA VAL A 11 13.60 33.48 46.16
C VAL A 11 13.03 32.13 45.73
N ALA A 12 11.73 31.95 45.84
CA ALA A 12 11.00 30.83 45.26
C ALA A 12 10.95 31.02 43.73
N GLY A 13 11.94 30.46 43.04
CA GLY A 13 11.94 30.37 41.59
C GLY A 13 10.84 29.41 41.15
N ALA A 14 9.72 29.91 40.62
CA ALA A 14 8.74 29.11 39.91
C ALA A 14 9.39 28.60 38.62
N ALA A 15 9.91 27.38 38.65
CA ALA A 15 10.29 26.66 37.44
C ALA A 15 9.00 26.29 36.70
N PHE A 16 8.54 27.17 35.81
CA PHE A 16 7.61 26.77 34.76
C PHE A 16 8.35 25.75 33.87
N GLY A 17 8.13 24.47 34.15
CA GLY A 17 8.52 23.40 33.26
C GLY A 17 7.80 23.60 31.93
N ILE A 18 8.50 24.16 30.96
CA ILE A 18 8.11 24.07 29.57
C ILE A 18 8.34 22.58 29.25
N SER A 19 7.30 21.77 29.44
CA SER A 19 7.21 20.46 28.80
C SER A 19 7.10 20.72 27.32
N GLY A 20 8.22 21.04 26.68
CA GLY A 20 8.36 20.92 25.24
C GLY A 20 8.11 19.45 24.94
N GLN A 21 6.93 19.14 24.44
CA GLN A 21 6.74 17.90 23.72
C GLN A 21 7.84 17.91 22.66
N ALA A 22 8.84 17.05 22.84
CA ALA A 22 9.74 16.70 21.78
C ALA A 22 8.87 15.98 20.74
N GLN A 23 8.25 16.78 19.89
CA GLN A 23 7.61 16.29 18.69
C GLN A 23 8.79 15.76 17.87
N ALA A 24 8.98 14.45 17.91
CA ALA A 24 9.95 13.80 17.04
C ALA A 24 9.56 14.24 15.63
N ALA A 25 10.39 15.06 15.01
CA ALA A 25 10.13 15.49 13.65
C ALA A 25 10.14 14.22 12.81
N CYS A 26 8.98 13.82 12.32
CA CYS A 26 8.80 12.60 11.53
C CYS A 26 9.63 12.65 10.23
N GLY A 27 10.01 13.86 9.78
CA GLY A 27 10.78 14.06 8.56
C GLY A 27 9.93 14.10 7.29
N GLU A 28 10.63 14.09 6.16
CA GLU A 28 10.01 14.07 4.83
C GLU A 28 10.23 12.69 4.21
N PHE A 29 9.20 12.13 3.58
CA PHE A 29 9.32 10.89 2.84
C PHE A 29 8.27 10.77 1.73
N GLN A 30 8.55 9.86 0.80
CA GLN A 30 7.69 9.56 -0.34
C GLN A 30 6.83 8.35 -0.04
N MET A 31 5.55 8.44 -0.42
CA MET A 31 4.59 7.34 -0.36
C MET A 31 4.00 7.10 -1.75
N SER A 32 3.91 5.85 -2.15
CA SER A 32 3.30 5.49 -3.43
C SER A 32 1.80 5.73 -3.43
N ASP A 33 1.32 6.46 -4.43
CA ASP A 33 -0.08 6.54 -4.82
C ASP A 33 -0.29 5.62 -6.04
N MET A 34 -0.69 4.39 -5.77
CA MET A 34 -0.95 3.40 -6.81
C MET A 34 -2.19 3.77 -7.62
N ASN A 35 -2.19 3.45 -8.91
CA ASN A 35 -3.20 3.89 -9.89
C ASN A 35 -4.53 3.11 -9.83
N TRP A 36 -5.01 2.79 -8.63
CA TRP A 36 -6.35 2.24 -8.38
C TRP A 36 -6.99 2.85 -7.13
N PRO A 37 -8.34 2.90 -7.07
CA PRO A 37 -9.06 3.73 -6.10
C PRO A 37 -8.78 3.43 -4.63
N SER A 38 -8.66 2.15 -4.23
CA SER A 38 -8.38 1.79 -2.83
C SER A 38 -7.01 2.28 -2.38
N ALA A 39 -5.98 2.10 -3.20
CA ALA A 39 -4.63 2.54 -2.88
C ALA A 39 -4.54 4.07 -2.79
N THR A 40 -5.16 4.80 -3.73
CA THR A 40 -5.24 6.26 -3.67
C THR A 40 -5.94 6.72 -2.39
N LEU A 41 -7.04 6.06 -2.01
CA LEU A 41 -7.72 6.37 -0.75
C LEU A 41 -6.81 6.14 0.45
N MET A 42 -6.16 4.98 0.55
CA MET A 42 -5.27 4.64 1.65
C MET A 42 -4.08 5.60 1.73
N ALA A 43 -3.40 5.87 0.62
CA ALA A 43 -2.27 6.77 0.59
C ALA A 43 -2.63 8.19 1.06
N ASN A 44 -3.82 8.69 0.68
CA ASN A 44 -4.29 10.00 1.13
C ASN A 44 -4.71 10.01 2.61
N VAL A 45 -5.35 8.95 3.11
CA VAL A 45 -5.70 8.82 4.53
C VAL A 45 -4.43 8.75 5.38
N ASP A 46 -3.47 7.91 5.00
CA ASP A 46 -2.19 7.77 5.70
C ASP A 46 -1.41 9.09 5.68
N LYS A 47 -1.38 9.78 4.54
CA LYS A 47 -0.78 11.12 4.43
C LYS A 47 -1.39 12.09 5.45
N ILE A 48 -2.71 12.20 5.51
CA ILE A 48 -3.39 13.10 6.46
C ILE A 48 -3.04 12.74 7.90
N ILE A 49 -3.09 11.46 8.26
CA ILE A 49 -2.78 11.00 9.63
C ILE A 49 -1.33 11.32 9.99
N LEU A 50 -0.40 11.08 9.09
CA LEU A 50 1.02 11.29 9.33
C LEU A 50 1.38 12.78 9.35
N GLU A 51 0.79 13.60 8.49
CA GLU A 51 1.05 15.04 8.47
C GLU A 51 0.42 15.74 9.67
N GLU A 52 -0.88 15.52 9.93
CA GLU A 52 -1.61 16.19 11.01
C GLU A 52 -1.32 15.61 12.40
N GLY A 53 -1.13 14.29 12.48
CA GLY A 53 -0.92 13.60 13.75
C GLY A 53 0.53 13.53 14.21
N TYR A 54 1.47 13.46 13.28
CA TYR A 54 2.88 13.20 13.58
C TYR A 54 3.82 14.28 13.05
N GLY A 55 3.33 15.27 12.30
CA GLY A 55 4.13 16.35 11.75
C GLY A 55 5.10 15.91 10.65
N CYS A 56 4.81 14.81 9.97
CA CYS A 56 5.55 14.36 8.81
C CYS A 56 5.29 15.30 7.61
N LYS A 57 6.11 15.18 6.58
CA LYS A 57 5.85 15.78 5.27
C LYS A 57 5.85 14.67 4.22
N ILE A 58 4.71 14.43 3.60
CA ILE A 58 4.52 13.32 2.68
C ILE A 58 4.36 13.81 1.25
N GLU A 59 5.21 13.30 0.36
CA GLU A 59 5.05 13.44 -1.09
C GLU A 59 4.41 12.17 -1.65
N LEU A 60 3.25 12.31 -2.31
CA LEU A 60 2.62 11.19 -3.01
C LEU A 60 3.23 11.04 -4.40
N ILE A 61 3.75 9.84 -4.69
CA ILE A 61 4.39 9.49 -5.96
C ILE A 61 3.47 8.55 -6.74
N PRO A 62 3.02 8.94 -7.95
CA PRO A 62 2.23 8.04 -8.79
C PRO A 62 2.94 6.72 -9.05
N GLY A 63 2.20 5.61 -8.91
CA GLY A 63 2.78 4.28 -9.00
C GLY A 63 1.85 3.22 -9.60
N ALA A 64 2.44 2.05 -9.82
CA ALA A 64 1.77 0.81 -10.15
C ALA A 64 2.60 -0.35 -9.59
N THR A 65 2.02 -1.53 -9.39
CA THR A 65 2.65 -2.65 -8.68
C THR A 65 4.10 -2.90 -9.10
N THR A 66 4.32 -3.12 -10.39
CA THR A 66 5.64 -3.52 -10.91
C THR A 66 6.67 -2.40 -10.83
N ALA A 67 6.30 -1.18 -11.24
CA ALA A 67 7.21 -0.04 -11.24
C ALA A 67 7.57 0.39 -9.81
N THR A 68 6.57 0.49 -8.94
CA THR A 68 6.78 0.86 -7.53
C THR A 68 7.63 -0.18 -6.81
N PHE A 69 7.32 -1.47 -6.95
CA PHE A 69 8.13 -2.53 -6.35
C PHE A 69 9.59 -2.48 -6.82
N ALA A 70 9.82 -2.33 -8.13
CA ALA A 70 11.17 -2.26 -8.69
C ALA A 70 11.96 -1.09 -8.11
N THR A 71 11.37 0.12 -8.09
CA THR A 71 12.07 1.31 -7.58
C THR A 71 12.31 1.26 -6.07
N MET A 72 11.35 0.78 -5.28
CA MET A 72 11.54 0.54 -3.85
C MET A 72 12.68 -0.45 -3.59
N ASN A 73 12.70 -1.56 -4.35
CA ASN A 73 13.70 -2.61 -4.18
C ASN A 73 15.11 -2.20 -4.60
N GLU A 74 15.24 -1.39 -5.66
CA GLU A 74 16.52 -0.98 -6.23
C GLU A 74 17.07 0.32 -5.65
N LYS A 75 16.18 1.26 -5.33
CA LYS A 75 16.55 2.63 -4.95
C LYS A 75 16.13 3.02 -3.54
N GLY A 76 15.25 2.23 -2.90
CA GLY A 76 14.63 2.58 -1.63
C GLY A 76 13.56 3.67 -1.73
N GLU A 77 13.08 3.98 -2.94
CA GLU A 77 12.06 5.01 -3.20
C GLU A 77 10.95 4.47 -4.11
N PRO A 78 9.67 4.86 -3.86
CA PRO A 78 9.18 5.59 -2.68
C PRO A 78 9.42 4.79 -1.40
N HIS A 79 9.49 5.47 -0.23
CA HIS A 79 9.81 4.85 1.05
C HIS A 79 8.70 3.94 1.57
N VAL A 80 7.45 4.22 1.20
CA VAL A 80 6.25 3.50 1.65
C VAL A 80 5.32 3.22 0.48
N ALA A 81 4.75 2.02 0.45
CA ALA A 81 3.59 1.68 -0.36
C ALA A 81 2.47 1.23 0.58
N ALA A 82 1.39 2.01 0.67
CA ALA A 82 0.27 1.74 1.58
C ALA A 82 -0.51 0.48 1.18
N GLU A 83 -0.57 0.19 -0.12
CA GLU A 83 -1.21 -1.01 -0.68
C GLU A 83 -0.35 -1.58 -1.81
N LEU A 84 0.22 -2.75 -1.61
CA LEU A 84 0.97 -3.48 -2.63
C LEU A 84 0.40 -4.89 -2.79
N TRP A 85 -0.11 -5.21 -3.97
CA TRP A 85 -0.55 -6.55 -4.32
C TRP A 85 0.65 -7.41 -4.69
N THR A 86 0.99 -8.36 -3.82
CA THR A 86 2.30 -9.01 -3.82
C THR A 86 2.40 -10.26 -4.69
N ASN A 87 1.29 -10.82 -5.17
CA ASN A 87 1.26 -12.12 -5.86
C ASN A 87 2.27 -12.20 -7.02
N ALA A 88 2.31 -11.17 -7.88
CA ALA A 88 3.18 -11.14 -9.05
C ALA A 88 4.67 -10.85 -8.75
N VAL A 89 4.99 -10.43 -7.52
CA VAL A 89 6.34 -10.05 -7.09
C VAL A 89 6.78 -10.79 -5.84
N SER A 90 6.08 -11.86 -5.47
CA SER A 90 6.25 -12.55 -4.19
C SER A 90 7.66 -13.09 -3.99
N VAL A 91 8.25 -13.72 -4.99
CA VAL A 91 9.60 -14.31 -4.90
C VAL A 91 10.65 -13.23 -4.68
N GLU A 92 10.60 -12.16 -5.47
CA GLU A 92 11.53 -11.04 -5.37
C GLU A 92 11.33 -10.25 -4.07
N LEU A 93 10.06 -10.13 -3.60
CA LEU A 93 9.73 -9.49 -2.33
C LEU A 93 10.30 -10.30 -1.15
N GLU A 94 10.09 -11.61 -1.11
CA GLU A 94 10.66 -12.47 -0.07
C GLU A 94 12.19 -12.37 -0.03
N LYS A 95 12.83 -12.36 -1.19
CA LYS A 95 14.28 -12.15 -1.28
C LYS A 95 14.68 -10.79 -0.74
N ALA A 96 14.03 -9.71 -1.16
CA ALA A 96 14.32 -8.35 -0.71
C ALA A 96 14.12 -8.18 0.80
N MET A 97 13.09 -8.81 1.36
CA MET A 97 12.85 -8.84 2.81
C MET A 97 13.91 -9.66 3.54
N GLY A 98 14.31 -10.81 3.01
CA GLY A 98 15.39 -11.63 3.58
C GLY A 98 16.75 -10.93 3.58
N GLU A 99 17.00 -10.05 2.62
CA GLU A 99 18.20 -9.21 2.52
C GLU A 99 18.08 -7.89 3.31
N GLY A 100 16.94 -7.62 3.95
CA GLY A 100 16.69 -6.40 4.73
C GLY A 100 16.54 -5.12 3.90
N ARG A 101 16.29 -5.22 2.59
CA ARG A 101 16.06 -4.07 1.70
C ARG A 101 14.64 -3.53 1.78
N LEU A 102 13.69 -4.42 2.00
CA LEU A 102 12.29 -4.08 2.19
C LEU A 102 11.78 -4.69 3.50
N HIS A 103 10.81 -4.04 4.10
CA HIS A 103 10.17 -4.50 5.32
C HIS A 103 8.65 -4.43 5.16
N SER A 104 7.96 -5.49 5.55
CA SER A 104 6.52 -5.42 5.73
C SER A 104 6.24 -4.71 7.05
N ALA A 105 5.49 -3.62 7.02
CA ALA A 105 4.88 -3.10 8.24
C ALA A 105 3.91 -4.15 8.79
N VAL A 106 3.61 -4.06 10.09
CA VAL A 106 2.66 -4.95 10.75
C VAL A 106 1.37 -5.01 9.93
N ARG A 107 0.78 -6.19 9.83
CA ARG A 107 -0.44 -6.54 9.07
C ARG A 107 -1.28 -5.35 8.64
N GLY A 108 -1.43 -5.17 7.33
CA GLY A 108 -2.30 -4.14 6.79
C GLY A 108 -3.74 -4.23 7.37
N PRO A 109 -4.49 -3.14 7.30
CA PRO A 109 -5.86 -3.09 7.85
C PRO A 109 -6.81 -4.07 7.14
N ILE A 110 -6.48 -4.46 5.92
CA ILE A 110 -7.24 -5.41 5.12
C ILE A 110 -6.31 -6.56 4.73
N THR A 111 -6.66 -7.76 5.16
CA THR A 111 -5.91 -8.99 4.90
C THR A 111 -6.82 -10.03 4.26
N GLU A 112 -6.24 -11.14 3.77
CA GLU A 112 -6.98 -12.29 3.25
C GLU A 112 -7.74 -12.00 1.93
N LEU A 113 -7.36 -10.94 1.21
CA LEU A 113 -7.85 -10.70 -0.14
C LEU A 113 -7.07 -11.56 -1.13
N GLY A 114 -7.78 -12.21 -2.04
CA GLY A 114 -7.21 -13.01 -3.11
C GLY A 114 -7.44 -12.38 -4.49
N GLU A 115 -6.48 -12.55 -5.37
CA GLU A 115 -6.65 -12.32 -6.80
C GLU A 115 -7.21 -13.58 -7.46
N GLY A 116 -8.04 -13.39 -8.47
CA GLY A 116 -8.61 -14.51 -9.22
C GLY A 116 -9.45 -14.04 -10.40
N TRP A 117 -9.85 -14.98 -11.23
CA TRP A 117 -10.84 -14.72 -12.26
C TRP A 117 -12.23 -14.84 -11.67
N TRP A 118 -13.06 -13.88 -11.98
CA TRP A 118 -14.40 -13.77 -11.41
C TRP A 118 -15.44 -13.78 -12.51
N VAL A 119 -16.51 -14.50 -12.29
CA VAL A 119 -17.73 -14.45 -13.10
C VAL A 119 -18.90 -13.97 -12.26
N THR A 120 -19.89 -13.36 -12.92
CA THR A 120 -21.05 -12.85 -12.19
C THR A 120 -21.89 -14.01 -11.61
N PRO A 121 -22.62 -13.79 -10.48
CA PRO A 121 -23.57 -14.78 -9.97
C PRO A 121 -24.62 -15.19 -11.01
N GLY A 122 -25.00 -14.27 -11.90
CA GLY A 122 -25.90 -14.58 -13.01
C GLY A 122 -25.32 -15.57 -14.01
N THR A 123 -24.03 -15.47 -14.30
CA THR A 123 -23.33 -16.44 -15.14
C THR A 123 -23.31 -17.82 -14.48
N LEU A 124 -22.92 -17.92 -13.20
CA LEU A 124 -22.92 -19.18 -12.48
C LEU A 124 -24.32 -19.82 -12.36
N LYS A 125 -25.36 -19.00 -12.27
CA LYS A 125 -26.74 -19.51 -12.24
C LYS A 125 -27.14 -20.15 -13.58
N ARG A 126 -26.68 -19.59 -14.70
CA ARG A 126 -26.94 -20.15 -16.03
C ARG A 126 -26.02 -21.31 -16.39
N HIS A 127 -24.83 -21.31 -15.83
CA HIS A 127 -23.74 -22.27 -16.11
C HIS A 127 -23.20 -22.84 -14.79
N PRO A 128 -23.99 -23.66 -14.07
CA PRO A 128 -23.59 -24.24 -12.79
C PRO A 128 -22.44 -25.26 -12.90
N GLU A 129 -22.12 -25.68 -14.12
CA GLU A 129 -20.97 -26.52 -14.46
C GLU A 129 -19.64 -25.82 -14.25
N PHE A 130 -19.57 -24.48 -14.31
CA PHE A 130 -18.32 -23.72 -14.12
C PHE A 130 -17.82 -23.84 -12.69
N LYS A 131 -16.70 -24.53 -12.49
CA LYS A 131 -16.02 -24.73 -11.20
C LYS A 131 -14.60 -24.19 -11.21
N THR A 132 -13.97 -24.18 -12.36
CA THR A 132 -12.58 -23.79 -12.56
C THR A 132 -12.47 -22.79 -13.72
N VAL A 133 -11.32 -22.13 -13.82
CA VAL A 133 -11.02 -21.27 -14.98
C VAL A 133 -10.99 -22.05 -16.30
N LEU A 134 -10.59 -23.33 -16.26
CA LEU A 134 -10.55 -24.19 -17.45
C LEU A 134 -11.94 -24.41 -18.05
N ASP A 135 -12.96 -24.61 -17.21
CA ASP A 135 -14.36 -24.77 -17.67
C ASP A 135 -14.84 -23.52 -18.43
N ILE A 136 -14.34 -22.35 -18.06
CA ILE A 136 -14.67 -21.08 -18.73
C ILE A 136 -13.91 -20.96 -20.04
N LEU A 137 -12.62 -21.32 -20.06
CA LEU A 137 -11.77 -21.26 -21.26
C LEU A 137 -12.24 -22.21 -22.38
N GLU A 138 -12.91 -23.30 -22.03
CA GLU A 138 -13.52 -24.23 -23.00
C GLU A 138 -14.79 -23.67 -23.66
N ARG A 139 -15.30 -22.53 -23.17
CA ARG A 139 -16.56 -21.93 -23.63
C ARG A 139 -16.39 -20.47 -24.08
N PRO A 140 -15.49 -20.18 -25.04
CA PRO A 140 -15.31 -18.84 -25.59
C PRO A 140 -16.59 -18.30 -26.25
N ASP A 141 -17.45 -19.19 -26.73
CA ASP A 141 -18.74 -18.85 -27.33
C ASP A 141 -19.69 -18.09 -26.38
N LEU A 142 -19.52 -18.24 -25.07
CA LEU A 142 -20.34 -17.54 -24.08
C LEU A 142 -19.84 -16.13 -23.75
N PHE A 143 -18.64 -15.80 -24.19
CA PHE A 143 -17.96 -14.53 -23.95
C PHE A 143 -17.39 -13.98 -25.27
N PRO A 144 -18.20 -13.78 -26.32
CA PRO A 144 -17.67 -13.44 -27.64
C PRO A 144 -16.93 -12.10 -27.62
N ASP A 145 -15.80 -12.06 -28.29
CA ASP A 145 -15.10 -10.81 -28.53
C ASP A 145 -15.89 -9.93 -29.51
N LYS A 146 -15.89 -8.61 -29.29
CA LYS A 146 -16.67 -7.68 -30.11
C LYS A 146 -16.09 -7.45 -31.49
N GLU A 147 -14.76 -7.58 -31.63
CA GLU A 147 -14.03 -7.36 -32.87
C GLU A 147 -13.89 -8.66 -33.66
N ASP A 148 -13.73 -9.78 -32.95
CA ASP A 148 -13.62 -11.12 -33.56
C ASP A 148 -14.50 -12.13 -32.80
N PRO A 149 -15.78 -12.26 -33.19
CA PRO A 149 -16.72 -13.17 -32.52
C PRO A 149 -16.36 -14.65 -32.56
N SER A 150 -15.34 -15.05 -33.34
CA SER A 150 -14.80 -16.42 -33.32
C SER A 150 -13.93 -16.69 -32.09
N LYS A 151 -13.59 -15.65 -31.33
CA LYS A 151 -12.77 -15.71 -30.12
C LYS A 151 -13.58 -15.31 -28.89
N GLY A 152 -13.13 -15.76 -27.73
CA GLY A 152 -13.62 -15.26 -26.43
C GLY A 152 -12.94 -13.96 -26.03
N ALA A 153 -13.71 -13.04 -25.45
CA ALA A 153 -13.18 -11.82 -24.84
C ALA A 153 -12.72 -12.10 -23.41
N PHE A 154 -11.53 -11.63 -23.08
CA PHE A 154 -11.01 -11.58 -21.72
C PHE A 154 -10.70 -10.14 -21.33
N ILE A 155 -11.28 -9.68 -20.24
CA ILE A 155 -10.98 -8.35 -19.69
C ILE A 155 -9.86 -8.52 -18.66
N GLY A 156 -8.65 -8.24 -19.09
CA GLY A 156 -7.46 -8.31 -18.24
C GLY A 156 -7.27 -7.06 -17.38
N CYS A 157 -6.18 -7.08 -16.63
CA CYS A 157 -5.77 -5.96 -15.80
C CYS A 157 -5.09 -4.85 -16.60
N PRO A 158 -5.17 -3.60 -16.14
CA PRO A 158 -4.39 -2.50 -16.71
C PRO A 158 -2.89 -2.78 -16.72
N ALA A 159 -2.18 -2.12 -17.65
CA ALA A 159 -0.74 -2.23 -17.76
C ALA A 159 -0.05 -1.77 -16.45
N GLY A 160 0.97 -2.53 -16.03
CA GLY A 160 1.75 -2.25 -14.81
C GLY A 160 1.15 -2.82 -13.53
N TRP A 161 -0.06 -3.36 -13.56
CA TRP A 161 -0.61 -4.08 -12.41
C TRP A 161 -0.03 -5.49 -12.31
N GLY A 162 0.11 -6.01 -11.08
CA GLY A 162 0.62 -7.36 -10.85
C GLY A 162 -0.20 -8.44 -11.54
N CYS A 163 -1.52 -8.32 -11.52
CA CYS A 163 -2.41 -9.27 -12.18
C CYS A 163 -2.28 -9.31 -13.71
N GLN A 164 -1.73 -8.26 -14.36
CA GLN A 164 -1.38 -8.33 -15.77
C GLN A 164 -0.31 -9.41 -16.02
N LEU A 165 0.74 -9.43 -15.19
CA LEU A 165 1.80 -10.44 -15.29
C LEU A 165 1.27 -11.83 -14.99
N SER A 166 0.47 -11.98 -13.94
CA SER A 166 -0.15 -13.27 -13.58
C SER A 166 -1.01 -13.80 -14.73
N ASN A 167 -1.80 -12.95 -15.38
CA ASN A 167 -2.60 -13.36 -16.54
C ASN A 167 -1.72 -13.79 -17.72
N GLN A 168 -0.62 -13.08 -18.01
CA GLN A 168 0.30 -13.44 -19.09
C GLN A 168 1.02 -14.78 -18.87
N GLN A 169 1.13 -15.22 -17.62
CA GLN A 169 1.72 -16.52 -17.28
C GLN A 169 0.74 -17.68 -17.44
N LEU A 170 -0.56 -17.40 -17.49
CA LEU A 170 -1.61 -18.41 -17.64
C LEU A 170 -1.95 -18.74 -19.10
N PHE A 171 -1.48 -17.92 -20.05
CA PHE A 171 -1.65 -18.07 -21.49
C PHE A 171 -0.32 -18.35 -22.19
#